data_31fdcfcb3f5b30cafce0318b206f65d5
#
_entry.id   31fdcfcb3f5b30cafce0318b206f65d5
#
_cell.length_a   1.000
_cell.length_b   1.000
_cell.length_c   1.000
_cell.angle_alpha   90.00
_cell.angle_beta   90.00
_cell.angle_gamma   90.00
#
_symmetry.space_group_name_H-M   'P 1'
#
loop_
_entity.id
_entity.type
_entity.pdbx_description
1 polymer ?
#
loop_
_entity_poly.entity_id
_entity_poly.type
_entity_poly.pdbx_seq_one_letter_code
_entity_poly.pdbx_strand_id
1 'polypeptide(L)'
;MKKKIFLLLSIFLIIAIFYFFYINKRNDSYKNVINLFDNVKDEKYLGYFFRYPNINIRDIENKIRLSIVINELYLENKKDEYKEEDVKNKYKTFFNDNKYKSESTLYKDKKVIYKDKKYYITSDDSNNKFKIYQKEIKKEYFFNKLSVYVKIAYLKISHDRYDIYKFYDNEYIASIDEIKEIEKYEKDLKTYKFEFIMKDNKYKLERVG
;
A
#
# COMPACT_ATOMS: atom_id res chain seq x y z
N MET A 1 52.05 -12.06 -2.48
CA MET A 1 50.89 -12.52 -1.72
C MET A 1 49.83 -11.47 -1.52
N LYS A 2 50.15 -10.27 -0.98
CA LYS A 2 49.15 -9.21 -0.67
C LYS A 2 48.26 -8.78 -1.85
N LYS A 3 48.82 -8.63 -3.08
CA LYS A 3 48.04 -8.23 -4.26
C LYS A 3 46.98 -9.30 -4.68
N LYS A 4 47.27 -10.59 -4.54
CA LYS A 4 46.33 -11.68 -4.85
C LYS A 4 45.17 -11.73 -3.85
N ILE A 5 45.46 -11.49 -2.57
CA ILE A 5 44.47 -11.46 -1.51
C ILE A 5 43.51 -10.23 -1.72
N PHE A 6 44.08 -9.10 -2.09
CA PHE A 6 43.27 -7.91 -2.37
C PHE A 6 42.35 -8.10 -3.59
N LEU A 7 42.84 -8.75 -4.64
CA LEU A 7 42.03 -9.08 -5.81
C LEU A 7 40.88 -10.03 -5.44
N LEU A 8 41.15 -11.09 -4.65
CA LEU A 8 40.09 -12.00 -4.18
C LEU A 8 39.02 -11.33 -3.34
N LEU A 9 39.43 -10.44 -2.45
CA LEU A 9 38.49 -9.66 -1.61
C LEU A 9 37.61 -8.72 -2.45
N SER A 10 38.17 -8.07 -3.48
CA SER A 10 37.39 -7.21 -4.35
C SER A 10 36.39 -8.00 -5.22
N ILE A 11 36.78 -9.18 -5.71
CA ILE A 11 35.85 -10.07 -6.45
C ILE A 11 34.73 -10.54 -5.52
N PHE A 12 35.03 -10.95 -4.29
CA PHE A 12 34.05 -11.38 -3.32
C PHE A 12 33.06 -10.26 -2.97
N LEU A 13 33.57 -9.02 -2.81
CA LEU A 13 32.73 -7.85 -2.56
C LEU A 13 31.80 -7.57 -3.72
N ILE A 14 32.28 -7.66 -4.95
CA ILE A 14 31.47 -7.47 -6.15
C ILE A 14 30.35 -8.53 -6.20
N ILE A 15 30.68 -9.80 -5.98
CA ILE A 15 29.70 -10.90 -5.97
C ILE A 15 28.65 -10.67 -4.87
N ALA A 16 29.07 -10.28 -3.66
CA ALA A 16 28.17 -9.98 -2.55
C ALA A 16 27.20 -8.81 -2.88
N ILE A 17 27.69 -7.76 -3.55
CA ILE A 17 26.88 -6.64 -4.02
C ILE A 17 25.86 -7.13 -5.06
N PHE A 18 26.29 -7.89 -6.08
CA PHE A 18 25.37 -8.45 -7.08
C PHE A 18 24.32 -9.38 -6.46
N TYR A 19 24.71 -10.23 -5.52
CA TYR A 19 23.81 -11.13 -4.82
C TYR A 19 22.79 -10.35 -3.98
N PHE A 20 23.21 -9.30 -3.29
CA PHE A 20 22.32 -8.41 -2.54
C PHE A 20 21.28 -7.73 -3.45
N PHE A 21 21.72 -7.20 -4.61
CA PHE A 21 20.80 -6.61 -5.59
C PHE A 21 19.84 -7.64 -6.17
N TYR A 22 20.32 -8.87 -6.43
CA TYR A 22 19.49 -9.94 -6.97
C TYR A 22 18.37 -10.36 -5.99
N ILE A 23 18.68 -10.51 -4.70
CA ILE A 23 17.70 -10.85 -3.68
C ILE A 23 16.67 -9.71 -3.52
N ASN A 24 17.12 -8.47 -3.44
CA ASN A 24 16.23 -7.32 -3.30
C ASN A 24 15.28 -7.17 -4.49
N LYS A 25 15.77 -7.44 -5.69
CA LYS A 25 14.94 -7.37 -6.91
C LYS A 25 13.83 -8.42 -6.94
N ARG A 26 14.00 -9.57 -6.26
CA ARG A 26 13.01 -10.65 -6.15
C ARG A 26 12.06 -10.51 -4.96
N ASN A 27 12.31 -9.57 -4.07
CA ASN A 27 11.46 -9.36 -2.91
C ASN A 27 10.20 -8.57 -3.29
N ASP A 28 9.09 -9.27 -3.37
CA ASP A 28 7.78 -8.71 -3.74
C ASP A 28 6.93 -8.28 -2.52
N SER A 29 7.53 -8.21 -1.31
CA SER A 29 6.80 -7.85 -0.08
C SER A 29 6.13 -6.46 -0.14
N TYR A 30 6.61 -5.56 -1.00
CA TYR A 30 5.99 -4.26 -1.26
C TYR A 30 4.60 -4.37 -1.90
N LYS A 31 4.35 -5.43 -2.69
CA LYS A 31 3.06 -5.65 -3.36
C LYS A 31 1.93 -5.76 -2.34
N ASN A 32 2.18 -6.42 -1.22
CA ASN A 32 1.19 -6.56 -0.17
C ASN A 32 0.75 -5.18 0.35
N VAL A 33 1.68 -4.24 0.50
CA VAL A 33 1.36 -2.89 0.96
C VAL A 33 0.57 -2.12 -0.09
N ILE A 34 0.98 -2.16 -1.37
CA ILE A 34 0.26 -1.49 -2.46
C ILE A 34 -1.15 -2.06 -2.61
N ASN A 35 -1.29 -3.40 -2.58
CA ASN A 35 -2.58 -4.07 -2.72
C ASN A 35 -3.54 -3.78 -1.56
N LEU A 36 -3.02 -3.42 -0.38
CA LEU A 36 -3.86 -3.03 0.75
C LEU A 36 -4.66 -1.75 0.46
N PHE A 37 -4.13 -0.86 -0.36
CA PHE A 37 -4.86 0.33 -0.77
C PHE A 37 -6.08 0.02 -1.63
N ASP A 38 -6.10 -1.09 -2.38
CA ASP A 38 -7.28 -1.55 -3.13
C ASP A 38 -8.47 -1.87 -2.24
N ASN A 39 -8.22 -2.20 -1.00
CA ASN A 39 -9.21 -2.69 -0.08
C ASN A 39 -9.75 -1.63 0.88
N VAL A 40 -9.12 -0.45 0.93
CA VAL A 40 -9.64 0.69 1.70
C VAL A 40 -10.73 1.35 0.87
N LYS A 41 -11.98 1.00 1.08
CA LYS A 41 -13.14 1.49 0.30
C LYS A 41 -13.74 2.79 0.83
N ASP A 42 -13.17 3.40 1.84
CA ASP A 42 -13.61 4.70 2.30
C ASP A 42 -12.94 5.80 1.47
N GLU A 43 -13.73 6.50 0.68
CA GLU A 43 -13.32 7.63 -0.16
C GLU A 43 -12.55 8.70 0.62
N LYS A 44 -12.94 8.94 1.87
CA LYS A 44 -12.28 9.92 2.74
C LYS A 44 -10.84 9.50 3.08
N TYR A 45 -10.63 8.23 3.38
CA TYR A 45 -9.29 7.73 3.74
C TYR A 45 -8.39 7.55 2.53
N LEU A 46 -8.91 7.07 1.42
CA LEU A 46 -8.14 6.94 0.18
C LEU A 46 -7.78 8.31 -0.39
N GLY A 47 -8.72 9.24 -0.42
CA GLY A 47 -8.47 10.61 -0.86
C GLY A 47 -7.37 11.32 -0.08
N TYR A 48 -7.18 10.97 1.20
CA TYR A 48 -6.13 11.56 2.01
C TYR A 48 -4.72 11.19 1.51
N PHE A 49 -4.46 9.92 1.17
CA PHE A 49 -3.16 9.47 0.66
C PHE A 49 -2.76 10.14 -0.65
N PHE A 50 -3.74 10.43 -1.51
CA PHE A 50 -3.47 10.86 -2.87
C PHE A 50 -3.72 12.35 -3.12
N ARG A 51 -4.30 13.05 -2.14
CA ARG A 51 -4.51 14.51 -2.20
C ARG A 51 -3.23 15.31 -1.98
N TYR A 52 -2.27 14.76 -1.24
CA TYR A 52 -1.06 15.48 -0.87
C TYR A 52 0.13 14.86 -1.59
N PRO A 53 0.78 15.55 -2.53
CA PRO A 53 2.01 15.09 -3.12
C PRO A 53 3.10 14.97 -2.04
N ASN A 54 3.86 13.88 -2.06
CA ASN A 54 4.98 13.63 -1.14
C ASN A 54 4.62 13.51 0.36
N ILE A 55 3.51 12.87 0.68
CA ILE A 55 3.22 12.54 2.08
C ILE A 55 4.23 11.53 2.61
N ASN A 56 4.92 11.94 3.68
CA ASN A 56 5.69 10.99 4.50
C ASN A 56 4.69 10.08 5.23
N ILE A 57 5.01 8.79 5.36
CA ILE A 57 4.17 7.83 6.09
C ILE A 57 3.91 8.27 7.54
N ARG A 58 4.82 9.07 8.14
CA ARG A 58 4.66 9.62 9.49
C ARG A 58 3.56 10.65 9.60
N ASP A 59 3.21 11.29 8.48
CA ASP A 59 2.20 12.33 8.40
C ASP A 59 0.82 11.77 8.07
N ILE A 60 0.74 10.47 7.70
CA ILE A 60 -0.52 9.78 7.49
C ILE A 60 -1.18 9.51 8.84
N GLU A 61 -2.45 9.86 8.95
CA GLU A 61 -3.22 9.61 10.16
C GLU A 61 -3.17 8.14 10.59
N ASN A 62 -2.99 7.91 11.89
CA ASN A 62 -2.91 6.55 12.43
C ASN A 62 -4.16 5.71 12.10
N LYS A 63 -5.34 6.32 12.08
CA LYS A 63 -6.60 5.64 11.71
C LYS A 63 -6.54 4.99 10.33
N ILE A 64 -5.92 5.67 9.35
CA ILE A 64 -5.77 5.16 7.98
C ILE A 64 -4.82 3.98 7.98
N ARG A 65 -3.68 4.08 8.67
CA ARG A 65 -2.73 2.97 8.83
C ARG A 65 -3.37 1.76 9.51
N LEU A 66 -4.17 1.99 10.55
CA LEU A 66 -4.94 0.93 11.22
C LEU A 66 -5.95 0.28 10.28
N SER A 67 -6.67 1.07 9.49
CA SER A 67 -7.62 0.54 8.49
C SER A 67 -6.94 -0.43 7.51
N ILE A 68 -5.76 -0.06 7.01
CA ILE A 68 -4.95 -0.92 6.14
C ILE A 68 -4.56 -2.22 6.84
N VAL A 69 -4.06 -2.14 8.07
CA VAL A 69 -3.61 -3.30 8.85
C VAL A 69 -4.77 -4.26 9.16
N ILE A 70 -5.91 -3.72 9.58
CA ILE A 70 -7.10 -4.53 9.90
C ILE A 70 -7.66 -5.20 8.65
N ASN A 71 -7.63 -4.51 7.51
CA ASN A 71 -8.00 -5.11 6.25
C ASN A 71 -7.14 -6.34 5.92
N GLU A 72 -5.82 -6.23 6.08
CA GLU A 72 -4.92 -7.36 5.85
C GLU A 72 -5.19 -8.53 6.80
N LEU A 73 -5.34 -8.25 8.09
CA LEU A 73 -5.69 -9.28 9.07
C LEU A 73 -7.01 -9.97 8.73
N TYR A 74 -8.00 -9.21 8.25
CA TYR A 74 -9.26 -9.79 7.82
C TYR A 74 -9.12 -10.66 6.57
N LEU A 75 -8.33 -10.25 5.60
CA LEU A 75 -8.06 -11.06 4.40
C LEU A 75 -7.38 -12.37 4.75
N GLU A 76 -6.47 -12.36 5.71
CA GLU A 76 -5.75 -13.56 6.17
C GLU A 76 -6.63 -14.51 6.99
N ASN A 77 -7.43 -13.98 7.92
CA ASN A 77 -8.05 -14.77 8.97
C ASN A 77 -9.57 -14.81 8.93
N LYS A 78 -10.23 -13.88 8.21
CA LYS A 78 -11.70 -13.75 8.10
C LYS A 78 -12.43 -13.66 9.46
N LYS A 79 -11.81 -12.99 10.45
CA LYS A 79 -12.39 -12.80 11.79
C LYS A 79 -12.94 -11.39 11.93
N ASP A 80 -13.97 -11.23 12.73
CA ASP A 80 -14.54 -9.91 13.08
C ASP A 80 -13.98 -9.36 14.40
N GLU A 81 -13.04 -10.08 15.03
CA GLU A 81 -12.36 -9.64 16.26
C GLU A 81 -10.85 -9.90 16.16
N TYR A 82 -10.05 -8.92 16.59
CA TYR A 82 -8.58 -9.00 16.66
C TYR A 82 -8.07 -8.44 17.98
N LYS A 83 -7.09 -9.11 18.60
CA LYS A 83 -6.38 -8.57 19.76
C LYS A 83 -5.52 -7.37 19.33
N GLU A 84 -5.39 -6.40 20.22
CA GLU A 84 -4.53 -5.23 20.00
C GLU A 84 -3.10 -5.62 19.63
N GLU A 85 -2.57 -6.66 20.27
CA GLU A 85 -1.20 -7.12 20.03
C GLU A 85 -1.02 -7.63 18.58
N ASP A 86 -1.98 -8.36 18.04
CA ASP A 86 -1.95 -8.86 16.66
C ASP A 86 -1.95 -7.68 15.67
N VAL A 87 -2.82 -6.70 15.91
CA VAL A 87 -2.89 -5.49 15.10
C VAL A 87 -1.60 -4.68 15.18
N LYS A 88 -1.04 -4.50 16.38
CA LYS A 88 0.23 -3.80 16.61
C LYS A 88 1.42 -4.49 15.92
N ASN A 89 1.48 -5.82 15.99
CA ASN A 89 2.55 -6.58 15.35
C ASN A 89 2.44 -6.49 13.82
N LYS A 90 1.23 -6.62 13.29
CA LYS A 90 0.98 -6.46 11.85
C LYS A 90 1.28 -5.04 11.37
N TYR A 91 0.89 -4.02 12.15
CA TYR A 91 1.20 -2.62 11.88
C TYR A 91 2.71 -2.38 11.71
N LYS A 92 3.53 -2.91 12.62
CA LYS A 92 4.99 -2.82 12.54
C LYS A 92 5.58 -3.54 11.33
N THR A 93 4.87 -4.51 10.78
CA THR A 93 5.31 -5.23 9.58
C THR A 93 5.22 -4.37 8.32
N PHE A 94 4.20 -3.51 8.22
CA PHE A 94 3.96 -2.68 7.05
C PHE A 94 4.61 -1.31 7.11
N PHE A 95 4.61 -0.70 8.29
CA PHE A 95 5.04 0.68 8.47
C PHE A 95 6.38 0.75 9.22
N ASN A 96 7.31 1.52 8.67
CA ASN A 96 8.60 1.80 9.32
C ASN A 96 8.44 2.87 10.41
N ASP A 97 7.37 2.76 11.21
CA ASP A 97 6.99 3.72 12.23
C ASP A 97 6.55 3.00 13.50
N ASN A 98 7.03 3.47 14.65
CA ASN A 98 6.66 2.94 15.97
C ASN A 98 5.51 3.74 16.60
N LYS A 99 4.89 4.69 15.89
CA LYS A 99 3.79 5.54 16.40
C LYS A 99 2.45 4.84 16.34
N TYR A 100 2.41 3.55 16.62
CA TYR A 100 1.16 2.85 16.81
C TYR A 100 0.39 3.47 17.98
N LYS A 101 -0.87 3.78 17.74
CA LYS A 101 -1.83 4.23 18.75
C LYS A 101 -3.12 3.44 18.57
N SER A 102 -3.63 2.88 19.65
CA SER A 102 -4.90 2.16 19.64
C SER A 102 -6.05 3.16 19.56
N GLU A 103 -6.84 3.08 18.52
CA GLU A 103 -8.04 3.88 18.31
C GLU A 103 -9.00 3.22 17.33
N SER A 104 -10.26 3.57 17.39
CA SER A 104 -11.27 3.11 16.43
C SER A 104 -10.98 3.64 15.03
N THR A 105 -11.30 2.85 13.99
CA THR A 105 -11.06 3.19 12.59
C THR A 105 -12.20 2.70 11.72
N LEU A 106 -11.97 2.62 10.42
CA LEU A 106 -12.87 2.02 9.44
C LEU A 106 -12.20 0.83 8.75
N TYR A 107 -13.00 -0.09 8.28
CA TYR A 107 -12.60 -1.19 7.43
C TYR A 107 -13.56 -1.28 6.25
N LYS A 108 -13.14 -0.87 5.07
CA LYS A 108 -14.02 -0.70 3.92
C LYS A 108 -15.20 0.23 4.28
N ASP A 109 -16.40 -0.31 4.25
CA ASP A 109 -17.67 0.28 4.64
C ASP A 109 -18.11 -0.05 6.09
N LYS A 110 -17.26 -0.74 6.84
CA LYS A 110 -17.54 -1.18 8.21
C LYS A 110 -16.84 -0.30 9.22
N LYS A 111 -17.45 -0.15 10.39
CA LYS A 111 -16.78 0.46 11.54
C LYS A 111 -15.93 -0.55 12.26
N VAL A 112 -14.75 -0.11 12.71
CA VAL A 112 -13.87 -0.87 13.56
C VAL A 112 -13.77 -0.18 14.89
N ILE A 113 -14.36 -0.79 15.90
CA ILE A 113 -14.42 -0.26 17.26
C ILE A 113 -13.26 -0.83 18.08
N TYR A 114 -12.44 0.05 18.65
CA TYR A 114 -11.44 -0.36 19.64
C TYR A 114 -12.03 -0.26 21.05
N LYS A 115 -12.05 -1.40 21.74
CA LYS A 115 -12.54 -1.51 23.12
C LYS A 115 -11.86 -2.70 23.81
N ASP A 116 -11.52 -2.57 25.09
CA ASP A 116 -10.99 -3.64 25.94
C ASP A 116 -9.77 -4.37 25.32
N LYS A 117 -8.82 -3.62 24.75
CA LYS A 117 -7.62 -4.13 24.04
C LYS A 117 -7.94 -5.04 22.86
N LYS A 118 -9.08 -4.82 22.22
CA LYS A 118 -9.52 -5.55 21.03
C LYS A 118 -10.12 -4.60 19.99
N TYR A 119 -10.06 -5.03 18.74
CA TYR A 119 -10.71 -4.40 17.61
C TYR A 119 -11.88 -5.25 17.14
N TYR A 120 -13.07 -4.67 17.05
CA TYR A 120 -14.29 -5.33 16.61
C TYR A 120 -14.74 -4.73 15.28
N ILE A 121 -14.88 -5.56 14.24
CA ILE A 121 -15.44 -5.16 12.96
C ILE A 121 -16.95 -5.28 13.03
N THR A 122 -17.65 -4.15 12.90
CA THR A 122 -19.11 -4.12 12.92
C THR A 122 -19.65 -3.90 11.52
N SER A 123 -20.81 -4.50 11.19
CA SER A 123 -21.50 -4.21 9.94
C SER A 123 -21.89 -2.72 9.89
N ASP A 124 -21.54 -2.06 8.79
CA ASP A 124 -22.09 -0.74 8.45
C ASP A 124 -22.79 -0.91 7.09
N ASP A 125 -24.08 -0.50 7.03
CA ASP A 125 -24.92 -0.67 5.83
C ASP A 125 -24.61 0.35 4.72
N SER A 126 -23.46 0.99 4.74
CA SER A 126 -23.07 1.91 3.69
C SER A 126 -22.78 1.18 2.38
N ASN A 127 -23.69 1.34 1.42
CA ASN A 127 -23.57 0.83 0.05
C ASN A 127 -22.51 1.59 -0.78
N ASN A 128 -21.25 1.58 -0.36
CA ASN A 128 -20.17 2.16 -1.14
C ASN A 128 -19.85 1.27 -2.36
N LYS A 129 -20.39 1.65 -3.50
CA LYS A 129 -20.19 0.97 -4.79
C LYS A 129 -19.00 1.58 -5.54
N PHE A 130 -17.76 1.33 -5.06
CA PHE A 130 -16.60 1.73 -5.82
C PHE A 130 -15.46 0.72 -5.75
N LYS A 131 -14.52 0.81 -6.68
CA LYS A 131 -13.29 0.03 -6.75
C LYS A 131 -12.11 0.95 -7.03
N ILE A 132 -10.93 0.51 -6.64
CA ILE A 132 -9.68 1.16 -7.02
C ILE A 132 -9.02 0.32 -8.11
N TYR A 133 -8.64 0.98 -9.19
CA TYR A 133 -7.77 0.41 -10.21
C TYR A 133 -6.33 0.79 -9.92
N GLN A 134 -5.42 -0.19 -9.97
CA GLN A 134 -3.99 0.03 -9.81
C GLN A 134 -3.23 -0.73 -10.89
N LYS A 135 -2.23 -0.05 -11.49
CA LYS A 135 -1.31 -0.67 -12.43
C LYS A 135 0.11 -0.23 -12.14
N GLU A 136 0.97 -1.19 -11.79
CA GLU A 136 2.40 -0.96 -11.66
C GLU A 136 2.99 -0.64 -13.05
N ILE A 137 3.69 0.51 -13.15
CA ILE A 137 4.29 0.99 -14.41
C ILE A 137 5.79 0.73 -14.41
N LYS A 138 6.46 0.98 -13.27
CA LYS A 138 7.91 0.97 -13.19
C LYS A 138 8.37 0.69 -11.77
N LYS A 139 9.53 0.05 -11.65
CA LYS A 139 10.28 -0.12 -10.40
C LYS A 139 11.70 0.39 -10.53
N GLU A 140 12.18 1.06 -9.49
CA GLU A 140 13.55 1.52 -9.38
C GLU A 140 14.15 1.08 -8.04
N TYR A 141 15.30 0.44 -8.11
CA TYR A 141 16.02 -0.05 -6.92
C TYR A 141 17.27 0.80 -6.71
N PHE A 142 17.46 1.25 -5.48
CA PHE A 142 18.67 1.96 -5.09
C PHE A 142 19.08 1.52 -3.67
N PHE A 143 20.14 0.71 -3.56
CA PHE A 143 20.57 0.08 -2.31
C PHE A 143 19.43 -0.67 -1.62
N ASN A 144 19.05 -0.25 -0.42
CA ASN A 144 17.97 -0.81 0.37
C ASN A 144 16.61 -0.10 0.13
N LYS A 145 16.53 0.77 -0.88
CA LYS A 145 15.32 1.50 -1.24
C LYS A 145 14.71 0.95 -2.52
N LEU A 146 13.39 0.99 -2.59
CA LEU A 146 12.59 0.65 -3.76
C LEU A 146 11.59 1.78 -4.01
N SER A 147 11.56 2.30 -5.22
CA SER A 147 10.51 3.18 -5.70
C SER A 147 9.63 2.41 -6.68
N VAL A 148 8.32 2.38 -6.43
CA VAL A 148 7.32 1.75 -7.30
C VAL A 148 6.39 2.83 -7.82
N TYR A 149 6.22 2.89 -9.12
CA TYR A 149 5.35 3.86 -9.80
C TYR A 149 4.07 3.15 -10.20
N VAL A 150 2.93 3.65 -9.73
CA VAL A 150 1.62 3.03 -9.91
C VAL A 150 0.64 4.04 -10.47
N LYS A 151 -0.06 3.69 -11.55
CA LYS A 151 -1.24 4.43 -12.00
C LYS A 151 -2.44 4.00 -11.19
N ILE A 152 -3.21 4.98 -10.72
CA ILE A 152 -4.35 4.74 -9.85
C ILE A 152 -5.56 5.50 -10.38
N ALA A 153 -6.71 4.84 -10.40
CA ALA A 153 -8.00 5.43 -10.68
C ALA A 153 -9.03 4.99 -9.64
N TYR A 154 -10.02 5.81 -9.47
CA TYR A 154 -11.21 5.54 -8.69
C TYR A 154 -12.35 5.16 -9.65
N LEU A 155 -12.99 4.02 -9.40
CA LEU A 155 -14.07 3.49 -10.22
C LEU A 155 -15.36 3.47 -9.40
N LYS A 156 -16.31 4.33 -9.71
CA LYS A 156 -17.64 4.31 -9.13
C LYS A 156 -18.54 3.37 -9.91
N ILE A 157 -19.24 2.47 -9.23
CA ILE A 157 -20.16 1.53 -9.86
C ILE A 157 -21.54 2.20 -9.95
N SER A 158 -22.03 2.39 -11.16
CA SER A 158 -23.34 2.97 -11.46
C SER A 158 -24.03 2.15 -12.53
N HIS A 159 -25.18 1.56 -12.23
CA HIS A 159 -26.04 0.85 -13.21
C HIS A 159 -25.25 -0.11 -14.12
N ASP A 160 -24.50 -1.05 -13.54
CA ASP A 160 -23.68 -2.05 -14.24
C ASP A 160 -22.50 -1.50 -15.08
N ARG A 161 -22.17 -0.24 -14.92
CA ARG A 161 -21.02 0.43 -15.53
C ARG A 161 -20.04 0.93 -14.49
N TYR A 162 -18.84 1.27 -14.95
CA TYR A 162 -17.80 1.87 -14.11
C TYR A 162 -17.50 3.28 -14.61
N ASP A 163 -17.78 4.29 -13.77
CA ASP A 163 -17.38 5.66 -14.03
C ASP A 163 -15.95 5.84 -13.47
N ILE A 164 -15.02 6.21 -14.36
CA ILE A 164 -13.61 6.43 -14.04
C ILE A 164 -13.41 7.86 -13.59
N TYR A 165 -12.78 8.03 -12.43
CA TYR A 165 -12.39 9.33 -11.90
C TYR A 165 -10.90 9.38 -11.64
N LYS A 166 -10.29 10.57 -11.86
CA LYS A 166 -8.96 10.85 -11.34
C LYS A 166 -8.99 10.80 -9.81
N PHE A 167 -8.04 10.13 -9.24
CA PHE A 167 -8.04 9.89 -7.81
C PHE A 167 -7.84 11.17 -6.97
N TYR A 168 -7.12 12.14 -7.54
CA TYR A 168 -6.70 13.36 -6.86
C TYR A 168 -7.81 14.42 -6.68
N ASP A 169 -8.60 14.65 -7.71
CA ASP A 169 -9.55 15.77 -7.80
C ASP A 169 -10.99 15.35 -8.06
N ASN A 170 -11.25 14.04 -8.12
CA ASN A 170 -12.54 13.47 -8.51
C ASN A 170 -13.00 13.91 -9.91
N GLU A 171 -12.05 14.30 -10.78
CA GLU A 171 -12.37 14.63 -12.16
C GLU A 171 -12.83 13.38 -12.90
N TYR A 172 -14.01 13.45 -13.50
CA TYR A 172 -14.56 12.39 -14.33
C TYR A 172 -13.75 12.26 -15.63
N ILE A 173 -13.41 11.03 -15.99
CA ILE A 173 -12.67 10.73 -17.23
C ILE A 173 -13.60 10.11 -18.25
N ALA A 174 -14.27 9.00 -17.91
CA ALA A 174 -15.12 8.23 -18.83
C ALA A 174 -15.98 7.22 -18.08
N SER A 175 -17.00 6.69 -18.77
CA SER A 175 -17.71 5.48 -18.34
C SER A 175 -17.30 4.30 -19.22
N ILE A 176 -17.12 3.14 -18.60
CA ILE A 176 -16.75 1.88 -19.23
C ILE A 176 -17.67 0.75 -18.77
N ASP A 177 -17.89 -0.24 -19.61
CA ASP A 177 -18.72 -1.41 -19.26
C ASP A 177 -17.89 -2.49 -18.56
N GLU A 178 -16.62 -2.65 -18.94
CA GLU A 178 -15.72 -3.62 -18.33
C GLU A 178 -14.43 -2.95 -17.80
N ILE A 179 -13.97 -3.39 -16.64
CA ILE A 179 -12.76 -2.81 -16.00
C ILE A 179 -11.52 -2.85 -16.90
N LYS A 180 -11.39 -3.87 -17.76
CA LYS A 180 -10.24 -3.96 -18.69
C LYS A 180 -10.16 -2.79 -19.68
N GLU A 181 -11.29 -2.11 -19.95
CA GLU A 181 -11.31 -0.97 -20.85
C GLU A 181 -10.62 0.28 -20.30
N ILE A 182 -10.32 0.31 -19.00
CA ILE A 182 -9.60 1.42 -18.37
C ILE A 182 -8.22 1.62 -19.01
N GLU A 183 -7.65 0.60 -19.63
CA GLU A 183 -6.37 0.68 -20.33
C GLU A 183 -6.36 1.74 -21.44
N LYS A 184 -7.52 2.01 -22.05
CA LYS A 184 -7.69 3.06 -23.06
C LYS A 184 -7.44 4.46 -22.50
N TYR A 185 -7.64 4.63 -21.19
CA TYR A 185 -7.57 5.91 -20.46
C TYR A 185 -6.35 6.04 -19.57
N GLU A 186 -5.42 5.09 -19.63
CA GLU A 186 -4.22 5.11 -18.75
C GLU A 186 -3.37 6.38 -18.87
N LYS A 187 -3.40 7.05 -20.04
CA LYS A 187 -2.67 8.30 -20.25
C LYS A 187 -3.21 9.43 -19.37
N ASP A 188 -4.50 9.40 -19.06
CA ASP A 188 -5.19 10.41 -18.28
C ASP A 188 -5.05 10.16 -16.77
N LEU A 189 -4.61 8.96 -16.38
CA LEU A 189 -4.41 8.58 -14.99
C LEU A 189 -3.11 9.14 -14.44
N LYS A 190 -3.16 9.70 -13.23
CA LYS A 190 -1.99 10.16 -12.50
C LYS A 190 -1.13 8.95 -12.06
N THR A 191 0.18 9.11 -12.14
CA THR A 191 1.14 8.16 -11.62
C THR A 191 1.56 8.59 -10.22
N TYR A 192 1.47 7.66 -9.28
CA TYR A 192 1.90 7.82 -7.88
C TYR A 192 3.18 7.05 -7.64
N LYS A 193 4.08 7.63 -6.85
CA LYS A 193 5.34 7.03 -6.46
C LYS A 193 5.25 6.52 -5.02
N PHE A 194 5.39 5.22 -4.83
CA PHE A 194 5.52 4.60 -3.52
C PHE A 194 7.00 4.36 -3.22
N GLU A 195 7.51 4.91 -2.14
CA GLU A 195 8.89 4.73 -1.71
C GLU A 195 8.96 3.80 -0.50
N PHE A 196 9.74 2.75 -0.64
CA PHE A 196 9.93 1.73 0.39
C PHE A 196 11.38 1.66 0.84
N ILE A 197 11.58 1.24 2.09
CA ILE A 197 12.88 0.85 2.62
C ILE A 197 12.89 -0.62 2.99
N MET A 198 13.96 -1.34 2.67
CA MET A 198 14.19 -2.71 3.11
C MET A 198 14.59 -2.72 4.58
N LYS A 199 13.79 -3.40 5.41
CA LYS A 199 14.05 -3.61 6.82
C LYS A 199 13.53 -4.99 7.24
N ASP A 200 14.35 -5.76 7.93
CA ASP A 200 14.02 -7.12 8.36
C ASP A 200 13.55 -8.01 7.18
N ASN A 201 14.28 -7.93 6.06
CA ASN A 201 13.98 -8.64 4.80
C ASN A 201 12.59 -8.36 4.19
N LYS A 202 11.95 -7.24 4.54
CA LYS A 202 10.68 -6.80 3.98
C LYS A 202 10.74 -5.33 3.60
N TYR A 203 10.06 -4.98 2.51
CA TYR A 203 9.86 -3.59 2.13
C TYR A 203 8.77 -2.95 2.99
N LYS A 204 9.12 -1.88 3.69
CA LYS A 204 8.21 -1.06 4.50
C LYS A 204 8.01 0.28 3.82
N LEU A 205 6.76 0.73 3.73
CA LEU A 205 6.42 1.99 3.10
C LEU A 205 6.95 3.17 3.92
N GLU A 206 7.61 4.12 3.24
CA GLU A 206 8.11 5.37 3.84
C GLU A 206 7.36 6.60 3.32
N ARG A 207 7.01 6.61 2.02
CA ARG A 207 6.41 7.78 1.38
C ARG A 207 5.50 7.38 0.22
N VAL A 208 4.48 8.19 -0.02
CA VAL A 208 3.64 8.17 -1.22
C VAL A 208 3.58 9.57 -1.81
N GLY A 209 3.73 9.70 -3.14
CA GLY A 209 3.69 11.02 -3.81
C GLY A 209 3.25 10.97 -5.26
#